data_03f69f40db5927778653a536f67cfecb
#
_entry.id   03f69f40db5927778653a536f67cfecb
#
_cell.length_a   1.000
_cell.length_b   1.000
_cell.length_c   1.000
_cell.angle_alpha   90.00
_cell.angle_beta   90.00
_cell.angle_gamma   90.00
#
_symmetry.space_group_name_H-M   'P 1'
#
loop_
_entity.id
_entity.type
_entity.pdbx_description
1 polymer ?
#
loop_
_entity_poly.entity_id
_entity_poly.type
_entity_poly.pdbx_seq_one_letter_code
_entity_poly.pdbx_strand_id
1 'polypeptide(L)'
;MINNFLIISCIGKDDKLGLRINKEFFVYKYEKKEISRESLVFYIQNFLKSHKVKLDEKFSIIVNQGPGSFSGTRISLAVAKGLVISKKIRLYGYKDEDLLEFNLKNIEILMKNKLIEKKLIKPIYLS
;
A
#
# COMPACT_ATOMS: atom_id res chain seq x y z
N MET A 1 5.17 16.38 5.38
CA MET A 1 4.79 16.01 4.02
C MET A 1 5.34 14.63 3.68
N ILE A 2 4.54 13.78 3.06
CA ILE A 2 4.95 12.43 2.66
C ILE A 2 5.69 12.53 1.33
N ASN A 3 6.98 12.22 1.32
CA ASN A 3 7.80 12.31 0.10
C ASN A 3 8.04 10.93 -0.53
N ASN A 4 8.56 10.01 0.25
CA ASN A 4 8.82 8.64 -0.21
C ASN A 4 7.80 7.71 0.42
N PHE A 5 7.15 6.88 -0.39
CA PHE A 5 6.13 5.99 0.12
C PHE A 5 6.01 4.72 -0.72
N LEU A 6 5.51 3.69 -0.07
CA LEU A 6 5.05 2.48 -0.72
C LEU A 6 3.53 2.45 -0.56
N ILE A 7 2.80 2.33 -1.66
CA ILE A 7 1.35 2.19 -1.62
C ILE A 7 0.96 0.79 -2.05
N ILE A 8 0.12 0.15 -1.23
CA ILE A 8 -0.33 -1.23 -1.44
C ILE A 8 -1.81 -1.20 -1.75
N SER A 9 -2.18 -1.62 -2.96
CA SER A 9 -3.57 -1.73 -3.37
C SER A 9 -3.84 -3.16 -3.82
N CYS A 10 -4.01 -4.05 -2.85
CA CYS A 10 -4.21 -5.48 -3.08
C CYS A 10 -5.48 -5.96 -2.37
N ILE A 11 -6.62 -5.52 -2.89
CA ILE A 11 -7.93 -5.82 -2.31
C ILE A 11 -8.70 -6.88 -3.11
N GLY A 12 -8.02 -7.58 -4.01
CA GLY A 12 -8.62 -8.67 -4.78
C GLY A 12 -9.08 -8.28 -6.19
N LYS A 13 -8.81 -7.06 -6.61
CA LYS A 13 -9.09 -6.60 -7.98
C LYS A 13 -8.02 -5.59 -8.38
N ASP A 14 -7.48 -5.74 -9.59
CA ASP A 14 -6.44 -4.83 -10.11
C ASP A 14 -5.32 -4.59 -9.10
N ASP A 15 -4.86 -5.68 -8.47
CA ASP A 15 -3.88 -5.61 -7.41
C ASP A 15 -2.56 -5.04 -7.91
N LYS A 16 -2.03 -4.06 -7.19
CA LYS A 16 -0.79 -3.40 -7.60
C LYS A 16 -0.09 -2.75 -6.42
N LEU A 17 1.19 -2.48 -6.63
CA LEU A 17 2.04 -1.75 -5.70
C LEU A 17 2.52 -0.50 -6.39
N GLY A 18 2.72 0.56 -5.62
CA GLY A 18 3.33 1.79 -6.12
C GLY A 18 4.47 2.22 -5.20
N LEU A 19 5.52 2.74 -5.80
CA LEU A 19 6.68 3.21 -5.05
C LEU A 19 7.05 4.61 -5.52
N ARG A 20 7.03 5.56 -4.58
CA ARG A 20 7.56 6.88 -4.85
C ARG A 20 8.91 7.02 -4.17
N ILE A 21 9.94 7.26 -4.98
CA ILE A 21 11.30 7.42 -4.52
C ILE A 21 12.01 8.45 -5.41
N ASN A 22 12.73 9.38 -4.80
CA ASN A 22 13.50 10.40 -5.54
C ASN A 22 12.68 11.14 -6.61
N LYS A 23 11.43 11.48 -6.26
CA LYS A 23 10.48 12.19 -7.13
C LYS A 23 9.98 11.38 -8.33
N GLU A 24 10.35 10.11 -8.41
CA GLU A 24 9.82 9.21 -9.43
C GLU A 24 8.78 8.28 -8.84
N PHE A 25 7.86 7.81 -9.67
CA PHE A 25 6.80 6.91 -9.25
C PHE A 25 6.77 5.67 -10.14
N PHE A 26 6.85 4.50 -9.49
CA PHE A 26 6.87 3.22 -10.17
C PHE A 26 5.67 2.39 -9.74
N VAL A 27 5.12 1.62 -10.69
CA VAL A 27 3.96 0.75 -10.43
C VAL A 27 4.33 -0.67 -10.80
N TYR A 28 3.97 -1.60 -9.94
CA TYR A 28 4.07 -3.03 -10.20
C TYR A 28 2.67 -3.63 -10.16
N LYS A 29 2.24 -4.28 -11.24
CA LYS A 29 0.95 -4.96 -11.29
C LYS A 29 1.12 -6.38 -10.77
N TYR A 30 0.26 -6.76 -9.84
CA TYR A 30 0.25 -8.07 -9.24
C TYR A 30 -0.61 -8.99 -10.10
N GLU A 31 0.01 -9.93 -10.80
CA GLU A 31 -0.69 -10.74 -11.80
C GLU A 31 -1.31 -12.03 -11.28
N LYS A 32 -1.00 -12.44 -10.07
CA LYS A 32 -1.57 -13.66 -9.51
C LYS A 32 -3.03 -13.43 -9.08
N LYS A 33 -3.86 -14.44 -9.32
CA LYS A 33 -5.27 -14.37 -8.95
C LYS A 33 -5.50 -14.41 -7.45
N GLU A 34 -4.64 -15.14 -6.74
CA GLU A 34 -4.75 -15.25 -5.29
C GLU A 34 -3.52 -14.67 -4.62
N ILE A 35 -3.77 -13.85 -3.61
CA ILE A 35 -2.74 -13.25 -2.82
C ILE A 35 -2.59 -14.04 -1.52
N SER A 36 -1.34 -14.31 -1.11
CA SER A 36 -1.03 -14.85 0.20
C SER A 36 -0.11 -13.87 0.91
N ARG A 37 0.01 -14.04 2.23
CA ARG A 37 0.92 -13.19 3.00
C ARG A 37 2.36 -13.34 2.48
N GLU A 38 2.79 -14.57 2.27
CA GLU A 38 4.14 -14.87 1.78
C GLU A 38 4.38 -14.27 0.40
N SER A 39 3.42 -14.42 -0.51
CA SER A 39 3.59 -13.89 -1.86
C SER A 39 3.61 -12.36 -1.87
N LEU A 40 2.77 -11.71 -1.07
CA LEU A 40 2.76 -10.26 -1.01
C LEU A 40 4.09 -9.72 -0.45
N VAL A 41 4.59 -10.31 0.63
CA VAL A 41 5.89 -9.92 1.18
C VAL A 41 7.00 -10.11 0.15
N PHE A 42 6.99 -11.24 -0.55
CA PHE A 42 7.98 -11.53 -1.60
C PHE A 42 7.96 -10.47 -2.70
N TYR A 43 6.78 -10.11 -3.20
CA TYR A 43 6.66 -9.12 -4.26
C TYR A 43 7.04 -7.72 -3.79
N ILE A 44 6.71 -7.36 -2.56
CA ILE A 44 7.14 -6.09 -1.99
C ILE A 44 8.66 -6.04 -1.89
N GLN A 45 9.27 -7.08 -1.35
CA GLN A 45 10.73 -7.13 -1.20
C GLN A 45 11.42 -7.03 -2.55
N ASN A 46 10.96 -7.76 -3.55
CA ASN A 46 11.54 -7.70 -4.89
C ASN A 46 11.36 -6.34 -5.54
N PHE A 47 10.20 -5.73 -5.37
CA PHE A 47 9.92 -4.41 -5.92
C PHE A 47 10.85 -3.36 -5.31
N LEU A 48 11.00 -3.37 -4.01
CA LEU A 48 11.92 -2.45 -3.32
C LEU A 48 13.37 -2.70 -3.75
N LYS A 49 13.77 -3.95 -3.80
CA LYS A 49 15.14 -4.33 -4.17
C LYS A 49 15.47 -3.92 -5.60
N SER A 50 14.52 -4.06 -6.53
CA SER A 50 14.74 -3.68 -7.94
C SER A 50 14.99 -2.19 -8.10
N HIS A 51 14.51 -1.39 -7.17
CA HIS A 51 14.74 0.06 -7.15
C HIS A 51 15.79 0.48 -6.12
N LYS A 52 16.50 -0.49 -5.54
CA LYS A 52 17.57 -0.26 -4.56
C LYS A 52 17.10 0.54 -3.34
N VAL A 53 15.92 0.22 -2.87
CA VAL A 53 15.26 0.92 -1.77
C VAL A 53 15.25 0.05 -0.52
N LYS A 54 15.61 0.63 0.62
CA LYS A 54 15.39 0.04 1.93
C LYS A 54 14.36 0.88 2.66
N LEU A 55 13.38 0.21 3.24
CA LEU A 55 12.38 0.91 4.05
C LEU A 55 13.01 1.38 5.36
N ASP A 56 12.82 2.64 5.67
CA ASP A 56 13.29 3.24 6.91
C ASP A 56 12.23 4.22 7.45
N GLU A 57 12.54 4.89 8.54
CA GLU A 57 11.63 5.81 9.21
C GLU A 57 11.21 7.02 8.37
N LYS A 58 11.91 7.27 7.25
CA LYS A 58 11.56 8.36 6.33
C LYS A 58 10.47 7.98 5.35
N PHE A 59 10.21 6.67 5.22
CA PHE A 59 9.15 6.16 4.37
C PHE A 59 7.81 6.20 5.08
N SER A 60 6.76 6.21 4.28
CA SER A 60 5.40 5.93 4.72
C SER A 60 4.86 4.77 3.93
N ILE A 61 3.99 3.98 4.54
CA ILE A 61 3.24 2.95 3.85
C ILE A 61 1.80 3.37 3.80
N ILE A 62 1.22 3.31 2.62
CA ILE A 62 -0.17 3.65 2.38
C ILE A 62 -0.87 2.39 1.89
N VAL A 63 -1.95 1.99 2.53
CA VAL A 63 -2.63 0.74 2.20
C VAL A 63 -4.10 0.97 1.89
N ASN A 64 -4.58 0.32 0.82
CA ASN A 64 -5.98 0.31 0.47
C ASN A 64 -6.75 -0.57 1.45
N GLN A 65 -7.69 0.04 2.17
CA GLN A 65 -8.50 -0.65 3.18
C GLN A 65 -9.69 -1.41 2.59
N GLY A 66 -9.96 -1.20 1.31
CA GLY A 66 -11.13 -1.74 0.65
C GLY A 66 -12.25 -0.70 0.51
N PRO A 67 -13.48 -1.11 0.21
CA PRO A 67 -13.98 -2.49 0.25
C PRO A 67 -13.43 -3.35 -0.88
N GLY A 68 -13.15 -4.59 -0.54
CA GLY A 68 -12.60 -5.56 -1.49
C GLY A 68 -12.80 -6.97 -0.96
N SER A 69 -12.04 -7.93 -1.49
CA SER A 69 -12.14 -9.32 -1.07
C SER A 69 -11.76 -9.46 0.40
N PHE A 70 -12.37 -10.42 1.07
CA PHE A 70 -12.10 -10.70 2.48
C PHE A 70 -10.64 -11.03 2.73
N SER A 71 -10.06 -11.91 1.91
CA SER A 71 -8.66 -12.31 2.08
C SER A 71 -7.70 -11.21 1.66
N GLY A 72 -7.93 -10.56 0.52
CA GLY A 72 -7.05 -9.52 0.00
C GLY A 72 -6.89 -8.34 0.96
N THR A 73 -8.01 -7.82 1.47
CA THR A 73 -7.97 -6.68 2.39
C THR A 73 -7.27 -7.04 3.70
N ARG A 74 -7.55 -8.23 4.24
CA ARG A 74 -6.92 -8.67 5.50
C ARG A 74 -5.42 -8.89 5.35
N ILE A 75 -5.01 -9.56 4.27
CA ILE A 75 -3.60 -9.84 4.01
C ILE A 75 -2.83 -8.54 3.81
N SER A 76 -3.37 -7.61 3.02
CA SER A 76 -2.73 -6.32 2.76
C SER A 76 -2.48 -5.55 4.05
N LEU A 77 -3.49 -5.47 4.91
CA LEU A 77 -3.37 -4.75 6.18
C LEU A 77 -2.39 -5.44 7.13
N ALA A 78 -2.45 -6.77 7.21
CA ALA A 78 -1.54 -7.51 8.08
C ALA A 78 -0.08 -7.32 7.65
N VAL A 79 0.19 -7.40 6.35
CA VAL A 79 1.54 -7.17 5.82
C VAL A 79 2.00 -5.75 6.06
N ALA A 80 1.14 -4.76 5.78
CA ALA A 80 1.48 -3.35 5.98
C ALA A 80 1.81 -3.06 7.45
N LYS A 81 0.97 -3.56 8.36
CA LYS A 81 1.20 -3.38 9.81
C LYS A 81 2.48 -4.04 10.26
N GLY A 82 2.79 -5.23 9.75
CA GLY A 82 4.03 -5.92 10.08
C GLY A 82 5.27 -5.13 9.64
N LEU A 83 5.23 -4.56 8.45
CA LEU A 83 6.34 -3.78 7.93
C LEU A 83 6.61 -2.53 8.77
N VAL A 84 5.55 -1.83 9.19
CA VAL A 84 5.74 -0.58 9.94
C VAL A 84 6.21 -0.84 11.37
N ILE A 85 5.78 -1.92 12.00
CA ILE A 85 6.20 -2.25 13.37
C ILE A 85 7.72 -2.46 13.43
N SER A 86 8.26 -3.22 12.47
CA SER A 86 9.68 -3.57 12.50
C SER A 86 10.61 -2.40 12.16
N LYS A 87 10.12 -1.36 11.49
CA LYS A 87 10.95 -0.27 10.96
C LYS A 87 10.55 1.12 11.45
N LYS A 88 9.59 1.24 12.35
CA LYS A 88 9.08 2.52 12.84
C LYS A 88 8.60 3.44 11.72
N ILE A 89 7.99 2.86 10.71
CA ILE A 89 7.46 3.56 9.54
C ILE A 89 6.05 4.01 9.84
N ARG A 90 5.63 5.14 9.29
CA ARG A 90 4.26 5.61 9.42
C ARG A 90 3.34 4.83 8.48
N LEU A 91 2.17 4.48 8.98
CA LEU A 91 1.17 3.74 8.21
C LEU A 91 -0.08 4.60 8.04
N TYR A 92 -0.55 4.68 6.80
CA TYR A 92 -1.79 5.36 6.45
C TYR A 92 -2.68 4.43 5.65
N GLY A 93 -3.97 4.61 5.80
CA GLY A 93 -4.94 3.86 5.01
C GLY A 93 -5.82 4.77 4.19
N TYR A 94 -6.45 4.22 3.16
CA TYR A 94 -7.45 4.94 2.37
C TYR A 94 -8.54 3.99 1.92
N LYS A 95 -9.70 4.57 1.59
CA LYS A 95 -10.80 3.80 1.02
C LYS A 95 -10.63 3.70 -0.49
N ASP A 96 -10.94 2.54 -1.05
CA ASP A 96 -10.79 2.29 -2.47
C ASP A 96 -11.46 3.38 -3.32
N GLU A 97 -12.66 3.79 -2.95
CA GLU A 97 -13.42 4.81 -3.68
C GLU A 97 -12.76 6.18 -3.73
N ASP A 98 -11.81 6.44 -2.82
CA ASP A 98 -11.11 7.73 -2.76
C ASP A 98 -9.94 7.83 -3.72
N LEU A 99 -9.57 6.74 -4.40
CA LEU A 99 -8.51 6.74 -5.40
C LEU A 99 -9.04 6.12 -6.70
N LEU A 100 -9.47 6.97 -7.63
CA LEU A 100 -10.12 6.51 -8.87
C LEU A 100 -9.13 5.89 -9.84
N GLU A 101 -7.97 6.51 -10.00
CA GLU A 101 -6.92 6.02 -10.87
C GLU A 101 -5.61 5.93 -10.08
N PHE A 102 -4.87 4.87 -10.30
CA PHE A 102 -3.62 4.61 -9.58
C PHE A 102 -2.47 5.33 -10.28
N ASN A 103 -2.38 6.63 -10.04
CA ASN A 103 -1.30 7.45 -10.57
C ASN A 103 -0.84 8.45 -9.51
N LEU A 104 0.34 9.01 -9.70
CA LEU A 104 0.96 9.88 -8.69
C LEU A 104 0.11 11.11 -8.40
N LYS A 105 -0.48 11.71 -9.41
CA LYS A 105 -1.32 12.91 -9.23
C LYS A 105 -2.50 12.63 -8.29
N ASN A 106 -3.20 11.54 -8.53
CA ASN A 106 -4.35 11.18 -7.71
C ASN A 106 -3.94 10.77 -6.31
N ILE A 107 -2.80 10.08 -6.18
CA ILE A 107 -2.27 9.70 -4.87
C ILE A 107 -1.89 10.94 -4.07
N GLU A 108 -1.29 11.94 -4.70
CA GLU A 108 -0.96 13.19 -4.01
C GLU A 108 -2.20 13.94 -3.52
N ILE A 109 -3.27 13.92 -4.31
CA ILE A 109 -4.54 14.50 -3.89
C ILE A 109 -5.11 13.73 -2.69
N LEU A 110 -5.05 12.40 -2.77
CA LEU A 110 -5.48 11.53 -1.68
C LEU A 110 -4.73 11.85 -0.38
N MET A 111 -3.42 12.02 -0.46
CA MET A 111 -2.58 12.30 0.69
C MET A 111 -2.94 13.60 1.41
N LYS A 112 -3.47 14.56 0.70
CA LYS A 112 -3.85 15.85 1.29
C LYS A 112 -5.10 15.76 2.16
N ASN A 113 -6.06 14.91 1.82
CA ASN A 113 -7.40 15.01 2.39
C ASN A 113 -8.02 13.71 2.90
N LYS A 114 -7.53 12.55 2.48
CA LYS A 114 -8.28 11.31 2.64
C LYS A 114 -7.57 10.18 3.40
N LEU A 115 -6.36 10.41 3.88
CA LEU A 115 -5.63 9.37 4.59
C LEU A 115 -6.10 9.22 6.03
N ILE A 116 -6.16 7.97 6.48
CA ILE A 116 -6.51 7.61 7.85
C ILE A 116 -5.24 7.10 8.54
N GLU A 117 -4.94 7.63 9.72
CA GLU A 117 -3.76 7.22 10.46
C GLU A 117 -3.87 5.80 11.02
N LYS A 118 -2.71 5.21 11.33
CA LYS A 118 -2.50 3.83 11.75
C LYS A 118 -3.53 3.29 12.75
N LYS A 119 -3.78 3.99 13.83
CA LYS A 119 -4.66 3.51 14.91
C LYS A 119 -6.11 3.35 14.50
N LEU A 120 -6.52 3.98 13.40
CA LEU A 120 -7.89 3.93 12.90
C LEU A 120 -8.05 3.02 11.69
N ILE A 121 -6.97 2.37 11.24
CA ILE A 121 -6.99 1.57 10.02
C ILE A 121 -7.57 0.20 10.30
N LYS A 122 -8.67 -0.10 9.63
CA LYS A 122 -9.37 -1.39 9.71
C LYS A 122 -9.74 -1.84 8.31
N PRO A 123 -9.80 -3.16 8.06
CA PRO A 123 -10.25 -3.64 6.76
C PRO A 123 -11.73 -3.31 6.55
N ILE A 124 -12.07 -2.96 5.32
CA ILE A 124 -13.46 -2.72 4.92
C ILE A 124 -13.83 -3.87 4.00
N TYR A 125 -14.85 -4.63 4.38
CA TYR A 125 -15.28 -5.78 3.60
C TYR A 125 -16.52 -5.45 2.81
N LEU A 126 -16.70 -6.17 1.69
CA LEU A 126 -17.95 -6.14 0.96
C LEU A 126 -19.00 -6.90 1.76
N SER A 127 -20.13 -6.28 1.94
CA SER A 127 -21.25 -6.91 2.65
C SER A 127 -22.01 -7.88 1.75
#